data_1cf2dd51561b575ad9dd18cad2f09607
#
_entry.id   1cf2dd51561b575ad9dd18cad2f09607
#
_cell.length_a   1.000
_cell.length_b   1.000
_cell.length_c   1.000
_cell.angle_alpha   90.00
_cell.angle_beta   90.00
_cell.angle_gamma   90.00
#
_symmetry.space_group_name_H-M   'P 1'
#
loop_
_entity.id
_entity.type
_entity.pdbx_description
1 polymer ?
#
loop_
_entity_poly.entity_id
_entity_poly.type
_entity_poly.pdbx_seq_one_letter_code
_entity_poly.pdbx_strand_id
1 'polypeptide(L)' 'MDNEKDLLLASAARLYSMGVDLEAARERLRQLVAQGVPYESDEMRQAYFDFKELDRQWKALEKQHLELREDVVKKKE' A
#
# COMPACT_ATOMS: atom_id res chain seq x y z
N MET A 1 3.77 -23.70 -17.73
CA MET A 1 2.87 -22.89 -17.48
C MET A 1 3.05 -22.04 -16.33
N ASP A 2 2.89 -20.85 -16.54
CA ASP A 2 3.47 -19.83 -15.69
C ASP A 2 2.44 -19.12 -14.83
N ASN A 3 1.44 -19.86 -14.33
CA ASN A 3 0.43 -19.30 -13.43
C ASN A 3 1.06 -18.65 -12.20
N GLU A 4 2.15 -19.23 -11.70
CA GLU A 4 2.85 -18.68 -10.53
C GLU A 4 3.51 -17.36 -10.84
N LYS A 5 4.14 -17.24 -12.02
CA LYS A 5 4.73 -15.98 -12.46
C LYS A 5 3.66 -14.93 -12.68
N ASP A 6 2.52 -15.33 -13.27
CA ASP A 6 1.41 -14.42 -13.50
C ASP A 6 0.84 -13.91 -12.18
N LEU A 7 0.72 -14.78 -11.18
CA LEU A 7 0.27 -14.39 -9.85
C LEU A 7 1.24 -13.42 -9.19
N LEU A 8 2.55 -13.67 -9.32
CA LEU A 8 3.56 -12.76 -8.79
C LEU A 8 3.50 -11.39 -9.45
N LEU A 9 3.35 -11.37 -10.78
CA LEU A 9 3.24 -10.12 -11.53
C LEU A 9 1.99 -9.35 -11.13
N ALA A 10 0.86 -10.03 -11.00
CA ALA A 10 -0.39 -9.40 -10.58
C ALA A 10 -0.28 -8.85 -9.17
N SER A 11 0.35 -9.60 -8.26
CA SER A 11 0.57 -9.17 -6.88
C SER A 11 1.48 -7.94 -6.83
N ALA A 12 2.57 -7.96 -7.60
CA ALA A 12 3.49 -6.83 -7.68
C ALA A 12 2.81 -5.58 -8.23
N ALA A 13 1.96 -5.75 -9.25
CA ALA A 13 1.20 -4.65 -9.83
C ALA A 13 0.24 -4.03 -8.80
N ARG A 14 -0.42 -4.86 -8.00
CA ARG A 14 -1.30 -4.38 -6.94
C ARG A 14 -0.53 -3.61 -5.87
N LEU A 15 0.64 -4.12 -5.48
CA LEU A 15 1.50 -3.44 -4.53
C LEU A 15 1.93 -2.08 -5.04
N TYR A 16 2.33 -2.03 -6.30
CA TYR A 16 2.74 -0.77 -6.92
C TYR A 16 1.60 0.23 -6.93
N SER A 17 0.42 -0.19 -7.38
CA SER A 17 -0.76 0.67 -7.46
C SER A 17 -1.16 1.18 -6.06
N MET A 18 -1.20 0.29 -5.08
CA MET A 18 -1.52 0.65 -3.70
C MET A 18 -0.46 1.58 -3.11
N GLY A 19 0.81 1.35 -3.45
CA GLY A 19 1.92 2.20 -3.01
C GLY A 19 1.78 3.63 -3.55
N VAL A 20 1.33 3.79 -4.79
CA VAL A 20 1.05 5.11 -5.38
C VAL A 20 -0.06 5.80 -4.61
N ASP A 21 -1.14 5.09 -4.31
CA ASP A 21 -2.27 5.62 -3.54
C ASP A 21 -1.84 6.01 -2.13
N LEU A 22 -1.02 5.17 -1.50
CA LEU A 22 -0.50 5.43 -0.16
C LEU A 22 0.37 6.70 -0.14
N GLU A 23 1.23 6.85 -1.14
CA GLU A 23 2.10 8.02 -1.25
C GLU A 23 1.28 9.29 -1.49
N ALA A 24 0.22 9.20 -2.29
CA ALA A 24 -0.70 10.32 -2.51
C ALA A 24 -1.39 10.73 -1.20
N ALA A 25 -1.82 9.76 -0.41
CA ALA A 25 -2.46 10.03 0.88
C ALA A 25 -1.48 10.69 1.85
N ARG A 26 -0.23 10.23 1.85
CA ARG A 26 0.83 10.80 2.68
C ARG A 26 1.11 12.25 2.28
N GLU A 27 1.19 12.50 0.98
CA GLU A 27 1.43 13.85 0.47
C GLU A 27 0.29 14.80 0.84
N ARG A 28 -0.95 14.32 0.78
CA ARG A 28 -2.09 15.11 1.21
C ARG A 28 -1.96 15.54 2.67
N LEU A 29 -1.55 14.61 3.54
CA LEU A 29 -1.31 14.94 4.95
C LEU A 29 -0.24 16.02 5.10
N ARG A 30 0.88 15.88 4.36
CA ARG A 30 1.95 16.88 4.39
C ARG A 30 1.44 18.25 3.98
N GLN A 31 0.63 18.30 2.92
CA GLN A 31 0.08 19.55 2.43
C GLN A 31 -0.84 20.20 3.46
N LEU A 32 -1.70 19.42 4.11
CA LEU A 32 -2.60 19.94 5.13
C LEU A 32 -1.81 20.50 6.32
N VAL A 33 -0.76 19.82 6.75
CA VAL A 33 0.12 20.30 7.82
C VAL A 33 0.80 21.60 7.38
N ALA A 34 1.32 21.64 6.16
CA ALA A 34 2.00 22.81 5.63
C ALA A 34 1.07 24.02 5.52
N GLN A 35 -0.22 23.80 5.27
CA GLN A 35 -1.23 24.85 5.19
C GLN A 35 -1.70 25.32 6.56
N GLY A 36 -1.22 24.69 7.63
CA GLY A 36 -1.62 25.05 8.99
C GLY A 36 -2.99 24.53 9.40
N VAL A 37 -3.50 23.52 8.72
CA VAL A 37 -4.79 22.92 9.08
C VAL A 37 -4.68 22.28 10.46
N PRO A 38 -5.61 22.58 11.39
CA PRO A 38 -5.54 22.01 12.74
C PRO A 38 -5.65 20.49 12.73
N TYR A 39 -4.89 19.83 13.60
CA TYR A 39 -4.95 18.38 13.73
C TYR A 39 -6.32 17.86 14.14
N GLU A 40 -7.11 18.69 14.79
CA GLU A 40 -8.43 18.32 15.28
C GLU A 40 -9.54 18.53 14.25
N SER A 41 -9.21 19.12 13.09
CA SER A 41 -10.19 19.37 12.05
C SER A 41 -10.67 18.06 11.43
N ASP A 42 -11.90 18.08 10.91
CA ASP A 42 -12.47 16.91 10.24
C ASP A 42 -11.67 16.55 9.00
N GLU A 43 -11.17 17.56 8.28
CA GLU A 43 -10.36 17.36 7.08
C GLU A 43 -9.07 16.59 7.40
N MET A 44 -8.37 16.99 8.46
CA MET A 44 -7.15 16.33 8.89
C MET A 44 -7.42 14.90 9.37
N ARG A 45 -8.49 14.70 10.14
CA ARG A 45 -8.89 13.39 10.62
C ARG A 45 -9.19 12.45 9.48
N GLN A 46 -9.92 12.94 8.46
CA GLN A 46 -10.27 12.12 7.31
C GLN A 46 -9.03 11.73 6.51
N ALA A 47 -8.13 12.69 6.28
CA ALA A 47 -6.89 12.44 5.56
C ALA A 47 -6.01 11.42 6.30
N TYR A 48 -5.92 11.54 7.62
CA TYR A 48 -5.17 10.60 8.45
C TYR A 48 -5.80 9.22 8.42
N PHE A 49 -7.13 9.14 8.53
CA PHE A 49 -7.85 7.87 8.47
C PHE A 49 -7.61 7.18 7.12
N ASP A 50 -7.71 7.92 6.03
CA ASP A 50 -7.49 7.38 4.69
C ASP A 50 -6.06 6.85 4.54
N PHE A 51 -5.08 7.60 5.04
CA PHE A 51 -3.69 7.16 5.02
C PHE A 51 -3.49 5.88 5.82
N LYS A 52 -4.02 5.81 7.04
CA LYS A 52 -3.86 4.64 7.90
C LYS A 52 -4.52 3.40 7.29
N GLU A 53 -5.66 3.56 6.65
CA GLU A 53 -6.36 2.45 6.01
C GLU A 53 -5.56 1.93 4.82
N LEU A 54 -5.04 2.83 3.98
CA LEU A 54 -4.20 2.44 2.85
C LEU A 54 -2.90 1.78 3.31
N ASP A 55 -2.29 2.31 4.36
CA ASP A 55 -1.07 1.75 4.93
C ASP A 55 -1.31 0.31 5.41
N ARG A 56 -2.42 0.08 6.10
CA ARG A 56 -2.80 -1.24 6.58
C ARG A 56 -2.99 -2.22 5.42
N GLN A 57 -3.72 -1.79 4.39
CA GLN A 57 -3.97 -2.62 3.21
C GLN A 57 -2.68 -2.92 2.45
N TRP A 58 -1.81 -1.93 2.32
CA TRP A 58 -0.53 -2.12 1.65
C TRP A 58 0.35 -3.13 2.36
N LYS A 59 0.41 -3.05 3.69
CA LYS A 59 1.19 -4.00 4.49
C LYS A 59 0.66 -5.42 4.37
N ALA A 60 -0.66 -5.58 4.32
CA ALA A 60 -1.29 -6.89 4.13
C ALA A 60 -0.94 -7.46 2.76
N LEU A 61 -1.01 -6.64 1.71
CA LEU A 61 -0.64 -7.06 0.36
C LEU A 61 0.85 -7.40 0.26
N GLU A 62 1.70 -6.61 0.89
CA GLU A 62 3.14 -6.87 0.92
C GLU A 62 3.42 -8.23 1.54
N LYS A 63 2.79 -8.53 2.66
CA LYS A 63 2.95 -9.83 3.33
C LYS A 63 2.52 -10.96 2.41
N GLN A 64 1.35 -10.84 1.77
CA GLN A 64 0.86 -11.85 0.84
C GLN A 64 1.81 -12.04 -0.34
N HIS A 65 2.35 -10.95 -0.86
CA HIS A 65 3.29 -11.01 -1.98
C HIS A 65 4.58 -11.73 -1.58
N LEU A 66 5.11 -11.45 -0.40
CA LEU A 66 6.32 -12.09 0.10
C LEU A 66 6.10 -13.58 0.31
N GLU A 67 4.95 -13.98 0.86
CA GLU A 67 4.61 -15.38 1.05
C GLU A 67 4.51 -16.11 -0.30
N LEU A 68 3.86 -15.49 -1.27
CA LEU A 68 3.73 -16.05 -2.61
C LEU A 68 5.10 -16.21 -3.26
N ARG A 69 5.95 -15.21 -3.12
CA ARG A 69 7.30 -15.23 -3.67
C ARG A 69 8.13 -16.36 -3.06
N GLU A 70 8.03 -16.56 -1.75
CA GLU A 70 8.73 -17.65 -1.06
C GLU A 70 8.27 -19.01 -1.57
N ASP A 71 6.97 -19.19 -1.75
CA ASP A 71 6.40 -20.43 -2.26
C ASP A 71 6.95 -20.76 -3.65
N VAL A 72 7.04 -19.76 -4.52
CA VAL A 72 7.57 -19.94 -5.87
C VAL A 72 9.06 -20.34 -5.81
N VAL A 73 9.83 -19.67 -4.97
CA VAL A 73 11.26 -19.98 -4.81
C VAL A 73 11.46 -21.40 -4.27
N LYS A 74 10.67 -21.80 -3.28
CA LYS A 74 10.75 -23.15 -2.69
C LYS A 74 10.43 -24.23 -3.70
N LYS A 75 9.48 -23.99 -4.58
CA LYS A 75 9.08 -24.96 -5.60
C LYS A 75 10.17 -25.21 -6.64
N LYS A 76 11.06 -24.25 -6.82
CA LYS A 76 12.16 -24.39 -7.80
C LYS A 76 13.35 -25.18 -7.24
N GLU A 77 13.40 -25.41 -5.97
CA GLU A 77 14.43 -26.22 -5.35
C GLU A 77 13.97 -27.69 -5.28
#